data_e5127371e1ad65683ccd70d1a9d6bad2
#
_entry.id   e5127371e1ad65683ccd70d1a9d6bad2
#
_cell.length_a   1.000
_cell.length_b   1.000
_cell.length_c   1.000
_cell.angle_alpha   90.00
_cell.angle_beta   90.00
_cell.angle_gamma   90.00
#
_symmetry.space_group_name_H-M   'P 1'
#
loop_
_entity.id
_entity.type
_entity.pdbx_description
1 polymer ?
#
loop_
_entity_poly.entity_id
_entity_poly.type
_entity_poly.pdbx_seq_one_letter_code
_entity_poly.pdbx_strand_id
1 'polypeptide(L)'
;MATLAYALFTTPLGTCGINWNAQSLTGVYLPERDHVALLARMARRFAELVESTPPPFVQEAMAAITALLEGHPPEPRDLTHLSLDMEGVPPFHQRVYELTRRIPPGETLTYGEVAQGLGEPGAARAVGQALGANPFAPVVPCHRVLGAMTGTGGFSAHGGLPTKLKMLEIERARIGGPGLFD
;
A
#
# COMPACT_ATOMS: atom_id res chain seq x y z
N MET A 1 -13.80 -22.94 -3.93
CA MET A 1 -12.90 -21.78 -3.78
C MET A 1 -11.49 -22.20 -4.11
N ALA A 2 -10.83 -21.44 -4.96
CA ALA A 2 -9.43 -21.67 -5.22
C ALA A 2 -8.62 -21.39 -3.96
N THR A 3 -7.75 -22.33 -3.58
CA THR A 3 -6.79 -22.13 -2.50
C THR A 3 -5.83 -21.03 -2.90
N LEU A 4 -5.71 -20.01 -2.08
CA LEU A 4 -4.77 -18.92 -2.33
C LEU A 4 -3.41 -19.27 -1.74
N ALA A 5 -2.38 -18.90 -2.46
CA ALA A 5 -1.00 -19.08 -2.03
C ALA A 5 -0.48 -17.83 -1.37
N TYR A 6 0.46 -17.98 -0.44
CA TYR A 6 1.14 -16.84 0.18
C TYR A 6 2.62 -17.11 0.40
N ALA A 7 3.38 -16.05 0.59
CA ALA A 7 4.76 -16.09 1.04
C ALA A 7 5.06 -14.88 1.93
N LEU A 8 6.09 -15.00 2.73
CA LEU A 8 6.68 -13.89 3.49
C LEU A 8 8.01 -13.52 2.86
N PHE A 9 8.35 -12.24 2.90
CA PHE A 9 9.62 -11.77 2.35
C PHE A 9 10.20 -10.61 3.16
N THR A 10 11.52 -10.54 3.20
CA THR A 10 12.23 -9.53 3.99
C THR A 10 12.41 -8.25 3.20
N THR A 11 12.12 -7.12 3.82
CA THR A 11 12.31 -5.78 3.27
C THR A 11 13.04 -4.90 4.29
N PRO A 12 13.50 -3.69 3.90
CA PRO A 12 14.08 -2.75 4.87
C PRO A 12 13.16 -2.34 6.02
N LEU A 13 11.84 -2.47 5.84
CA LEU A 13 10.88 -2.22 6.93
C LEU A 13 10.63 -3.43 7.82
N GLY A 14 11.09 -4.61 7.41
CA GLY A 14 10.84 -5.86 8.10
C GLY A 14 10.19 -6.90 7.19
N THR A 15 9.59 -7.92 7.78
CA THR A 15 8.94 -8.99 7.03
C THR A 15 7.58 -8.57 6.52
N CYS A 16 7.41 -8.57 5.21
CA CYS A 16 6.16 -8.33 4.52
C CYS A 16 5.49 -9.65 4.14
N GLY A 17 4.19 -9.60 3.88
CA GLY A 17 3.44 -10.72 3.35
C GLY A 17 2.90 -10.42 1.96
N ILE A 18 2.70 -11.47 1.17
CA ILE A 18 2.11 -11.37 -0.16
C ILE A 18 1.29 -12.61 -0.44
N ASN A 19 0.11 -12.44 -1.00
CA ASN A 19 -0.69 -13.56 -1.47
C ASN A 19 -1.17 -13.33 -2.90
N TRP A 20 -1.46 -14.42 -3.59
CA TRP A 20 -1.73 -14.38 -5.03
C TRP A 20 -2.67 -15.51 -5.45
N ASN A 21 -3.31 -15.32 -6.60
CA ASN A 21 -4.00 -16.36 -7.34
C ASN A 21 -3.19 -16.70 -8.62
N ALA A 22 -3.80 -17.35 -9.58
CA ALA A 22 -3.10 -17.79 -10.80
C ALA A 22 -2.54 -16.64 -11.65
N GLN A 23 -3.07 -15.42 -11.53
CA GLN A 23 -2.78 -14.33 -12.45
C GLN A 23 -2.44 -12.99 -11.78
N SER A 24 -2.82 -12.82 -10.52
CA SER A 24 -2.77 -11.51 -9.87
C SER A 24 -2.41 -11.61 -8.40
N LEU A 25 -1.96 -10.50 -7.83
CA LEU A 25 -1.79 -10.37 -6.39
C LEU A 25 -3.18 -10.19 -5.76
N THR A 26 -3.45 -10.94 -4.72
CA THR A 26 -4.70 -10.85 -3.95
C THR A 26 -4.52 -10.10 -2.63
N GLY A 27 -3.29 -9.82 -2.24
CA GLY A 27 -2.97 -9.03 -1.08
C GLY A 27 -1.48 -8.79 -0.94
N VAL A 28 -1.13 -7.64 -0.36
CA VAL A 28 0.23 -7.28 0.03
C VAL A 28 0.14 -6.64 1.40
N TYR A 29 1.04 -7.00 2.29
CA TYR A 29 0.96 -6.64 3.70
C TYR A 29 2.32 -6.13 4.20
N LEU A 30 2.30 -4.92 4.77
CA LEU A 30 3.45 -4.36 5.46
C LEU A 30 3.72 -5.13 6.76
N PRO A 31 4.92 -5.00 7.35
CA PRO A 31 5.25 -5.72 8.57
C PRO A 31 4.29 -5.43 9.72
N GLU A 32 4.03 -6.46 10.51
CA GLU A 32 3.37 -6.38 11.80
C GLU A 32 4.40 -6.56 12.92
N ARG A 33 3.95 -6.52 14.17
CA ARG A 33 4.85 -6.66 15.34
C ARG A 33 5.64 -7.98 15.33
N ASP A 34 5.06 -9.06 14.75
CA ASP A 34 5.70 -10.37 14.62
C ASP A 34 5.01 -11.17 13.49
N HIS A 35 5.56 -12.33 13.17
CA HIS A 35 5.00 -13.19 12.11
C HIS A 35 3.59 -13.71 12.43
N VAL A 36 3.30 -13.95 13.71
CA VAL A 36 1.97 -14.41 14.12
C VAL A 36 0.92 -13.36 13.82
N ALA A 37 1.19 -12.10 14.16
CA ALA A 37 0.30 -10.99 13.87
C ALA A 37 0.14 -10.76 12.37
N LEU A 38 1.22 -10.89 11.61
CA LEU A 38 1.20 -10.74 10.16
C LEU A 38 0.32 -11.83 9.51
N LEU A 39 0.52 -13.08 9.88
CA LEU A 39 -0.29 -14.18 9.35
C LEU A 39 -1.77 -14.04 9.75
N ALA A 40 -2.04 -13.59 10.98
CA ALA A 40 -3.40 -13.33 11.43
C ALA A 40 -4.08 -12.23 10.59
N ARG A 41 -3.35 -11.18 10.25
CA ARG A 41 -3.87 -10.11 9.39
C ARG A 41 -4.16 -10.63 7.98
N MET A 42 -3.25 -11.41 7.41
CA MET A 42 -3.45 -12.02 6.09
C MET A 42 -4.68 -12.92 6.06
N ALA A 43 -4.90 -13.69 7.13
CA ALA A 43 -6.03 -14.62 7.24
C ALA A 43 -7.39 -13.94 7.43
N ARG A 44 -7.44 -12.66 7.75
CA ARG A 44 -8.72 -11.93 7.91
C ARG A 44 -9.52 -11.85 6.62
N ARG A 45 -8.84 -11.75 5.50
CA ARG A 45 -9.49 -11.61 4.20
C ARG A 45 -9.73 -12.95 3.52
N PHE A 46 -8.84 -13.91 3.74
CA PHE A 46 -8.88 -15.22 3.11
C PHE A 46 -8.65 -16.30 4.17
N ALA A 47 -9.66 -17.14 4.37
CA ALA A 47 -9.63 -18.18 5.42
C ALA A 47 -8.59 -19.27 5.15
N GLU A 48 -8.29 -19.54 3.88
CA GLU A 48 -7.37 -20.61 3.50
C GLU A 48 -6.22 -20.04 2.65
N LEU A 49 -5.06 -19.92 3.29
CA LEU A 49 -3.82 -19.54 2.64
C LEU A 49 -2.82 -20.67 2.81
N VAL A 50 -2.19 -21.09 1.72
CA VAL A 50 -1.16 -22.14 1.73
C VAL A 50 0.18 -21.50 1.37
N GLU A 51 1.16 -21.68 2.25
CA GLU A 51 2.52 -21.21 1.99
C GLU A 51 3.06 -21.93 0.76
N SER A 52 3.50 -21.18 -0.23
CA SER A 52 3.91 -21.71 -1.52
C SER A 52 5.12 -20.98 -2.07
N THR A 53 5.84 -21.64 -2.96
CA THR A 53 6.94 -21.00 -3.69
C THR A 53 6.36 -19.96 -4.65
N PRO A 54 6.79 -18.69 -4.57
CA PRO A 54 6.29 -17.65 -5.45
C PRO A 54 6.60 -17.93 -6.92
N PRO A 55 5.60 -17.83 -7.81
CA PRO A 55 5.85 -17.88 -9.25
C PRO A 55 6.57 -16.61 -9.73
N PRO A 56 7.09 -16.58 -10.99
CA PRO A 56 7.87 -15.45 -11.48
C PRO A 56 7.22 -14.08 -11.32
N PHE A 57 5.92 -13.95 -11.59
CA PHE A 57 5.24 -12.65 -11.46
C PHE A 57 5.18 -12.16 -10.00
N VAL A 58 5.10 -13.08 -9.03
CA VAL A 58 5.12 -12.76 -7.61
C VAL A 58 6.54 -12.42 -7.17
N GLN A 59 7.53 -13.15 -7.65
CA GLN A 59 8.95 -12.84 -7.38
C GLN A 59 9.31 -11.44 -7.88
N GLU A 60 8.82 -11.07 -9.07
CA GLU A 60 8.99 -9.72 -9.62
C GLU A 60 8.35 -8.66 -8.72
N ALA A 61 7.13 -8.94 -8.24
CA ALA A 61 6.44 -8.03 -7.32
C ALA A 61 7.20 -7.87 -6.00
N MET A 62 7.70 -8.95 -5.42
CA MET A 62 8.50 -8.92 -4.19
C MET A 62 9.77 -8.10 -4.39
N ALA A 63 10.46 -8.29 -5.50
CA ALA A 63 11.67 -7.53 -5.84
C ALA A 63 11.37 -6.04 -6.03
N ALA A 64 10.29 -5.71 -6.73
CA ALA A 64 9.88 -4.33 -6.96
C ALA A 64 9.50 -3.60 -5.67
N ILE A 65 8.74 -4.26 -4.80
CA ILE A 65 8.38 -3.72 -3.49
C ILE A 65 9.62 -3.51 -2.63
N THR A 66 10.51 -4.47 -2.59
CA THR A 66 11.75 -4.37 -1.83
C THR A 66 12.61 -3.21 -2.33
N ALA A 67 12.76 -3.07 -3.65
CA ALA A 67 13.51 -1.97 -4.26
C ALA A 67 12.92 -0.60 -3.93
N LEU A 68 11.59 -0.48 -3.95
CA LEU A 68 10.93 0.76 -3.51
C LEU A 68 11.28 1.11 -2.07
N LEU A 69 11.22 0.14 -1.17
CA LEU A 69 11.48 0.34 0.25
C LEU A 69 12.97 0.53 0.56
N GLU A 70 13.85 0.11 -0.32
CA GLU A 70 15.29 0.40 -0.23
C GLU A 70 15.63 1.84 -0.62
N GLY A 71 14.77 2.48 -1.40
CA GLY A 71 14.95 3.87 -1.81
C GLY A 71 16.14 4.10 -2.74
N HIS A 72 16.51 3.11 -3.54
CA HIS A 72 17.69 3.21 -4.41
C HIS A 72 17.49 4.18 -5.58
N PRO A 73 18.51 5.06 -5.86
CA PRO A 73 18.50 5.82 -7.08
C PRO A 73 18.67 4.89 -8.32
N PRO A 74 18.35 5.35 -9.55
CA PRO A 74 18.07 6.75 -9.85
C PRO A 74 16.64 7.18 -9.53
N GLU A 75 15.66 6.29 -9.50
CA GLU A 75 14.29 6.66 -9.18
C GLU A 75 13.60 5.52 -8.44
N PRO A 76 12.88 5.81 -7.33
CA PRO A 76 11.97 4.86 -6.77
C PRO A 76 10.93 4.52 -7.84
N ARG A 77 10.87 3.26 -8.19
CA ARG A 77 9.93 2.82 -9.23
C ARG A 77 8.52 2.82 -8.67
N ASP A 78 7.57 3.33 -9.45
CA ASP A 78 6.19 3.08 -9.12
C ASP A 78 5.89 1.58 -9.30
N LEU A 79 4.81 1.13 -8.68
CA LEU A 79 4.39 -0.26 -8.71
C LEU A 79 3.13 -0.45 -9.57
N THR A 80 2.87 0.48 -10.49
CA THR A 80 1.64 0.51 -11.29
C THR A 80 1.52 -0.65 -12.26
N HIS A 81 2.64 -1.27 -12.62
CA HIS A 81 2.68 -2.43 -13.53
C HIS A 81 2.19 -3.74 -12.87
N LEU A 82 2.08 -3.77 -11.53
CA LEU A 82 1.66 -4.98 -10.83
C LEU A 82 0.15 -5.21 -10.95
N SER A 83 -0.23 -6.44 -11.30
CA SER A 83 -1.64 -6.82 -11.43
C SER A 83 -2.24 -7.13 -10.05
N LEU A 84 -3.30 -6.43 -9.69
CA LEU A 84 -4.04 -6.62 -8.45
C LEU A 84 -5.42 -7.19 -8.72
N ASP A 85 -5.83 -8.17 -7.92
CA ASP A 85 -7.18 -8.71 -7.96
C ASP A 85 -8.10 -7.88 -7.06
N MET A 86 -9.02 -7.18 -7.67
CA MET A 86 -10.00 -6.32 -6.97
C MET A 86 -11.29 -7.05 -6.61
N GLU A 87 -11.36 -8.37 -6.79
CA GLU A 87 -12.55 -9.13 -6.41
C GLU A 87 -12.87 -8.94 -4.92
N GLY A 88 -14.11 -8.63 -4.62
CA GLY A 88 -14.56 -8.38 -3.25
C GLY A 88 -14.24 -6.98 -2.72
N VAL A 89 -13.51 -6.15 -3.47
CA VAL A 89 -13.24 -4.76 -3.08
C VAL A 89 -14.44 -3.89 -3.49
N PRO A 90 -15.03 -3.11 -2.58
CA PRO A 90 -16.17 -2.26 -2.92
C PRO A 90 -15.85 -1.31 -4.08
N PRO A 91 -16.80 -0.99 -4.96
CA PRO A 91 -16.55 -0.16 -6.15
C PRO A 91 -15.93 1.21 -5.83
N PHE A 92 -16.37 1.88 -4.79
CA PHE A 92 -15.78 3.16 -4.38
C PHE A 92 -14.32 2.99 -3.96
N HIS A 93 -14.00 1.94 -3.19
CA HIS A 93 -12.63 1.64 -2.79
C HIS A 93 -11.74 1.37 -4.00
N GLN A 94 -12.26 0.64 -5.01
CA GLN A 94 -11.51 0.41 -6.25
C GLN A 94 -11.15 1.72 -6.95
N ARG A 95 -12.09 2.66 -7.02
CA ARG A 95 -11.84 3.98 -7.61
C ARG A 95 -10.77 4.75 -6.84
N VAL A 96 -10.83 4.71 -5.51
CA VAL A 96 -9.83 5.34 -4.64
C VAL A 96 -8.46 4.73 -4.88
N TYR A 97 -8.36 3.41 -4.91
CA TYR A 97 -7.09 2.70 -5.10
C TYR A 97 -6.50 2.98 -6.48
N GLU A 98 -7.32 3.00 -7.52
CA GLU A 98 -6.87 3.27 -8.88
C GLU A 98 -6.28 4.67 -9.01
N LEU A 99 -6.91 5.68 -8.43
CA LEU A 99 -6.39 7.04 -8.43
C LEU A 99 -5.12 7.14 -7.58
N THR A 100 -5.13 6.56 -6.38
CA THR A 100 -3.99 6.57 -5.45
C THR A 100 -2.75 5.94 -6.05
N ARG A 101 -2.89 4.87 -6.83
CA ARG A 101 -1.77 4.21 -7.52
C ARG A 101 -1.04 5.13 -8.49
N ARG A 102 -1.67 6.17 -8.96
CA ARG A 102 -1.06 7.14 -9.90
C ARG A 102 -0.20 8.18 -9.22
N ILE A 103 -0.25 8.26 -7.88
CA ILE A 103 0.64 9.17 -7.14
C ILE A 103 2.05 8.57 -7.17
N PRO A 104 3.02 9.21 -7.86
CA PRO A 104 4.36 8.66 -7.93
C PRO A 104 5.09 8.76 -6.59
N PRO A 105 6.14 7.92 -6.38
CA PRO A 105 7.01 8.09 -5.21
C PRO A 105 7.57 9.51 -5.15
N GLY A 106 7.58 10.08 -3.94
CA GLY A 106 8.04 11.46 -3.71
C GLY A 106 6.94 12.50 -3.78
N GLU A 107 5.76 12.16 -4.28
CA GLU A 107 4.60 13.05 -4.31
C GLU A 107 3.54 12.61 -3.32
N THR A 108 2.71 13.56 -2.89
CA THR A 108 1.60 13.30 -1.97
C THR A 108 0.37 14.07 -2.40
N LEU A 109 -0.80 13.54 -2.03
CA LEU A 109 -2.08 14.24 -2.15
C LEU A 109 -2.75 14.25 -0.77
N THR A 110 -3.64 15.21 -0.56
CA THR A 110 -4.53 15.17 0.61
C THR A 110 -5.74 14.27 0.32
N TYR A 111 -6.43 13.82 1.38
CA TYR A 111 -7.69 13.09 1.23
C TYR A 111 -8.72 13.89 0.42
N GLY A 112 -8.76 15.20 0.63
CA GLY A 112 -9.62 16.10 -0.13
C GLY A 112 -9.27 16.18 -1.61
N GLU A 113 -7.98 16.22 -1.92
CA GLU A 113 -7.50 16.23 -3.32
C GLU A 113 -7.82 14.92 -4.04
N VAL A 114 -7.70 13.78 -3.36
CA VAL A 114 -8.13 12.49 -3.91
C VAL A 114 -9.64 12.51 -4.18
N ALA A 115 -10.43 13.00 -3.22
CA ALA A 115 -11.88 13.12 -3.39
C ALA A 115 -12.26 14.01 -4.59
N GLN A 116 -11.57 15.14 -4.75
CA GLN A 116 -11.75 16.02 -5.92
C GLN A 116 -11.41 15.31 -7.22
N GLY A 117 -10.32 14.55 -7.24
CA GLY A 117 -9.91 13.78 -8.42
C GLY A 117 -10.93 12.69 -8.81
N LEU A 118 -11.71 12.22 -7.85
CA LEU A 118 -12.81 11.27 -8.10
C LEU A 118 -14.13 11.95 -8.53
N GLY A 119 -14.16 13.27 -8.55
CA GLY A 119 -15.39 14.03 -8.82
C GLY A 119 -16.35 14.09 -7.64
N GLU A 120 -15.88 13.79 -6.43
CA GLU A 120 -16.69 13.77 -5.20
C GLU A 120 -16.00 14.56 -4.08
N PRO A 121 -15.95 15.90 -4.21
CA PRO A 121 -15.15 16.75 -3.32
C PRO A 121 -15.55 16.69 -1.84
N GLY A 122 -16.75 16.22 -1.54
CA GLY A 122 -17.20 16.02 -0.15
C GLY A 122 -16.83 14.67 0.45
N ALA A 123 -16.13 13.80 -0.28
CA ALA A 123 -15.90 12.40 0.11
C ALA A 123 -14.56 12.14 0.79
N ALA A 124 -13.88 13.17 1.33
CA ALA A 124 -12.56 13.00 1.97
C ALA A 124 -12.55 11.94 3.07
N ARG A 125 -13.58 11.90 3.91
CA ARG A 125 -13.69 10.89 4.98
C ARG A 125 -13.83 9.48 4.40
N ALA A 126 -14.67 9.32 3.36
CA ALA A 126 -14.85 8.04 2.68
C ALA A 126 -13.55 7.57 2.01
N VAL A 127 -12.77 8.49 1.44
CA VAL A 127 -11.42 8.21 0.92
C VAL A 127 -10.52 7.68 2.03
N GLY A 128 -10.52 8.33 3.19
CA GLY A 128 -9.74 7.88 4.35
C GLY A 128 -10.13 6.48 4.81
N GLN A 129 -11.41 6.16 4.82
CA GLN A 129 -11.91 4.82 5.16
C GLN A 129 -11.47 3.78 4.14
N ALA A 130 -11.55 4.09 2.85
CA ALA A 130 -11.10 3.21 1.79
C ALA A 130 -9.61 2.90 1.90
N LEU A 131 -8.79 3.92 2.15
CA LEU A 131 -7.34 3.75 2.31
C LEU A 131 -6.99 3.01 3.61
N GLY A 132 -7.76 3.20 4.67
CA GLY A 132 -7.60 2.43 5.89
C GLY A 132 -7.88 0.94 5.73
N ALA A 133 -8.71 0.57 4.76
CA ALA A 133 -9.03 -0.81 4.41
C ALA A 133 -8.14 -1.41 3.30
N ASN A 134 -7.12 -0.68 2.85
CA ASN A 134 -6.25 -1.06 1.74
C ASN A 134 -5.59 -2.42 1.96
N PRO A 135 -5.88 -3.42 1.11
CA PRO A 135 -5.27 -4.74 1.23
C PRO A 135 -3.99 -4.92 0.40
N PHE A 136 -3.46 -3.85 -0.19
CA PHE A 136 -2.35 -3.91 -1.15
C PHE A 136 -1.23 -2.91 -0.85
N ALA A 137 -1.00 -2.58 0.42
CA ALA A 137 0.07 -1.65 0.76
C ALA A 137 1.47 -2.30 0.56
N PRO A 138 2.43 -1.67 -0.07
CA PRO A 138 2.47 -0.30 -0.58
C PRO A 138 2.14 -0.18 -2.08
N VAL A 139 1.64 -1.22 -2.74
CA VAL A 139 1.31 -1.17 -4.18
C VAL A 139 0.21 -0.13 -4.43
N VAL A 140 -0.83 -0.14 -3.59
CA VAL A 140 -1.72 1.02 -3.44
C VAL A 140 -1.10 1.91 -2.36
N PRO A 141 -0.47 3.03 -2.73
CA PRO A 141 0.40 3.78 -1.82
C PRO A 141 -0.40 4.70 -0.89
N CYS A 142 -1.17 4.12 0.02
CA CYS A 142 -1.98 4.88 0.98
C CYS A 142 -1.14 5.83 1.84
N HIS A 143 0.15 5.55 2.02
CA HIS A 143 1.08 6.44 2.72
C HIS A 143 1.32 7.77 2.02
N ARG A 144 1.00 7.87 0.71
CA ARG A 144 1.13 9.12 -0.07
C ARG A 144 -0.11 10.01 0.00
N VAL A 145 -1.11 9.63 0.80
CA VAL A 145 -2.31 10.44 1.02
C VAL A 145 -2.32 10.95 2.46
N LEU A 146 -2.44 12.27 2.62
CA LEU A 146 -2.19 12.96 3.87
C LEU A 146 -3.43 13.77 4.31
N GLY A 147 -3.54 14.02 5.63
CA GLY A 147 -4.54 14.93 6.17
C GLY A 147 -4.15 16.39 5.90
N ALA A 148 -5.14 17.20 5.49
CA ALA A 148 -4.90 18.59 5.11
C ALA A 148 -4.41 19.47 6.26
N MET A 149 -4.90 19.22 7.49
CA MET A 149 -4.58 20.05 8.65
C MET A 149 -3.27 19.67 9.34
N THR A 150 -2.97 18.38 9.41
CA THR A 150 -1.79 17.87 10.09
C THR A 150 -0.65 17.50 9.15
N GLY A 151 -0.92 17.44 7.86
CA GLY A 151 0.04 17.02 6.84
C GLY A 151 0.36 15.54 6.83
N THR A 152 -0.20 14.74 7.74
CA THR A 152 0.19 13.33 7.87
C THR A 152 -0.99 12.34 7.78
N GLY A 153 -2.12 12.64 8.45
CA GLY A 153 -3.23 11.68 8.49
C GLY A 153 -2.93 10.43 9.30
N GLY A 154 -3.84 9.47 9.30
CA GLY A 154 -3.68 8.18 9.97
C GLY A 154 -3.01 7.13 9.09
N PHE A 155 -2.67 5.99 9.69
CA PHE A 155 -2.12 4.84 8.98
C PHE A 155 -2.43 3.55 9.74
N SER A 156 -2.94 2.54 9.04
CA SER A 156 -3.44 1.32 9.68
C SER A 156 -2.41 0.20 9.83
N ALA A 157 -1.24 0.30 9.21
CA ALA A 157 -0.18 -0.69 9.37
C ALA A 157 0.43 -0.63 10.77
N HIS A 158 1.07 -1.72 11.20
CA HIS A 158 1.81 -1.73 12.46
C HIS A 158 2.87 -0.61 12.47
N GLY A 159 2.99 0.09 13.59
CA GLY A 159 3.80 1.30 13.69
C GLY A 159 3.04 2.57 13.30
N GLY A 160 1.88 2.45 12.65
CA GLY A 160 0.98 3.57 12.33
C GLY A 160 1.68 4.74 11.66
N LEU A 161 1.54 5.94 12.23
CA LEU A 161 2.13 7.16 11.69
C LEU A 161 3.65 7.12 11.53
N PRO A 162 4.45 6.58 12.47
CA PRO A 162 5.89 6.43 12.28
C PRO A 162 6.26 5.61 11.03
N THR A 163 5.55 4.52 10.74
CA THR A 163 5.77 3.73 9.53
C THR A 163 5.46 4.54 8.28
N LYS A 164 4.36 5.26 8.27
CA LYS A 164 3.97 6.16 7.17
C LYS A 164 5.07 7.20 6.89
N LEU A 165 5.54 7.87 7.92
CA LEU A 165 6.60 8.89 7.81
C LEU A 165 7.90 8.27 7.30
N LYS A 166 8.25 7.07 7.77
CA LYS A 166 9.44 6.35 7.31
C LYS A 166 9.38 6.05 5.82
N MET A 167 8.24 5.61 5.32
CA MET A 167 8.06 5.33 3.89
C MET A 167 8.16 6.60 3.06
N LEU A 168 7.57 7.70 3.52
CA LEU A 168 7.67 9.00 2.85
C LEU A 168 9.11 9.52 2.84
N GLU A 169 9.85 9.32 3.94
CA GLU A 169 11.27 9.67 4.02
C GLU A 169 12.10 8.88 3.00
N ILE A 170 11.86 7.56 2.90
CA ILE A 170 12.52 6.70 1.91
C ILE A 170 12.28 7.22 0.50
N GLU A 171 11.07 7.66 0.21
CA GLU A 171 10.68 8.21 -1.10
C GLU A 171 11.11 9.66 -1.30
N ARG A 172 11.68 10.29 -0.27
CA ARG A 172 12.04 11.72 -0.26
C ARG A 172 10.84 12.61 -0.57
N ALA A 173 9.68 12.23 -0.06
CA ALA A 173 8.44 12.95 -0.30
C ALA A 173 8.44 14.29 0.42
N ARG A 174 7.87 15.30 -0.24
CA ARG A 174 7.56 16.57 0.40
C ARG A 174 6.27 16.44 1.18
N ILE A 175 6.33 16.68 2.47
CA ILE A 175 5.18 16.66 3.36
C ILE A 175 4.81 18.09 3.71
N GLY A 176 3.59 18.50 3.37
CA GLY A 176 3.11 19.84 3.58
C GLY A 176 3.37 20.79 2.41
N GLY A 177 2.94 22.02 2.55
CA GLY A 177 3.09 23.03 1.52
C GLY A 177 4.55 23.48 1.34
N PRO A 178 4.81 24.31 0.32
CA PRO A 178 6.12 24.92 0.12
C PRO A 178 6.58 25.62 1.40
N GLY A 179 7.79 25.32 1.85
CA GLY A 179 8.38 25.94 3.02
C GLY A 179 8.38 25.11 4.30
N LEU A 180 7.75 23.93 4.31
CA LEU A 180 7.79 23.12 5.51
C LEU A 180 9.16 22.44 5.72
N PHE A 181 9.90 22.26 4.65
CA PHE A 181 11.23 21.65 4.64
C PHE A 181 12.25 22.40 3.76
N ASP A 182 11.92 23.60 3.39
CA ASP A 182 12.84 24.46 2.64
C ASP A 182 13.91 25.07 3.56
#